data_1737c4b54acee0ed62f37a697224304d
#
_entry.id   1737c4b54acee0ed62f37a697224304d
#
_cell.length_a   1.000
_cell.length_b   1.000
_cell.length_c   1.000
_cell.angle_alpha   90.00
_cell.angle_beta   90.00
_cell.angle_gamma   90.00
#
_symmetry.space_group_name_H-M   'P 1'
#
loop_
_entity.id
_entity.type
_entity.pdbx_description
1 polymer ?
#
loop_
_entity_poly.entity_id
_entity_poly.type
_entity_poly.pdbx_seq_one_letter_code
_entity_poly.pdbx_strand_id
1 'polypeptide(L)'
;MVRAAFFDLDKTILDTSSNVALSGPFIEAGLMNRRTALTSVLVQLPYLLTGADESRMEQMAQALGRMGRGWNAAFLEATVEDALERTIQPVCYAQALARIEAHKRAGDIVIIASASVEQVVRPIAQML
;
A
#
# COMPACT_ATOMS: atom_id res chain seq x y z
N MET A 1 -4.18 -19.19 23.99
CA MET A 1 -3.37 -17.98 23.84
C MET A 1 -3.64 -17.39 22.46
N VAL A 2 -3.96 -16.11 22.40
CA VAL A 2 -4.14 -15.40 21.11
C VAL A 2 -2.76 -15.01 20.58
N ARG A 3 -2.49 -15.34 19.32
CA ARG A 3 -1.26 -14.97 18.63
C ARG A 3 -1.56 -13.87 17.62
N ALA A 4 -0.57 -13.06 17.29
CA ALA A 4 -0.66 -12.06 16.24
C ALA A 4 0.35 -12.37 15.13
N ALA A 5 -0.10 -12.29 13.89
CA ALA A 5 0.73 -12.42 12.70
C ALA A 5 0.81 -11.06 12.00
N PHE A 6 2.02 -10.55 11.84
CA PHE A 6 2.30 -9.27 11.20
C PHE A 6 2.74 -9.48 9.76
N PHE A 7 2.17 -8.73 8.86
CA PHE A 7 2.54 -8.73 7.44
C PHE A 7 2.84 -7.30 6.99
N ASP A 8 3.97 -7.12 6.34
CA ASP A 8 4.22 -5.91 5.55
C ASP A 8 3.40 -5.94 4.26
N LEU A 9 3.04 -4.78 3.73
CA LEU A 9 2.18 -4.67 2.55
C LEU A 9 3.00 -4.65 1.26
N ASP A 10 3.78 -3.58 1.06
CA ASP A 10 4.52 -3.34 -0.16
C ASP A 10 5.65 -4.37 -0.31
N LYS A 11 5.73 -5.04 -1.47
CA LYS A 11 6.73 -6.07 -1.74
C LYS A 11 6.68 -7.31 -0.84
N THR A 12 5.65 -7.47 -0.04
CA THR A 12 5.44 -8.64 0.85
C THR A 12 4.11 -9.31 0.57
N ILE A 13 2.97 -8.63 0.76
CA ILE A 13 1.65 -9.08 0.31
C ILE A 13 1.48 -8.73 -1.16
N LEU A 14 1.86 -7.52 -1.56
CA LEU A 14 1.86 -7.06 -2.95
C LEU A 14 3.23 -7.34 -3.61
N ASP A 15 3.22 -7.68 -4.89
CA ASP A 15 4.44 -7.84 -5.69
C ASP A 15 5.09 -6.49 -6.06
N THR A 16 4.40 -5.40 -5.82
CA THR A 16 4.80 -4.01 -6.06
C THR A 16 4.49 -3.14 -4.85
N SER A 17 4.70 -1.83 -4.96
CA SER A 17 4.21 -0.91 -3.93
C SER A 17 2.75 -0.52 -4.19
N SER A 18 2.00 -0.27 -3.12
CA SER A 18 0.62 0.23 -3.19
C SER A 18 0.51 1.54 -3.97
N ASN A 19 1.50 2.42 -3.83
CA ASN A 19 1.56 3.69 -4.56
C ASN A 19 1.69 3.50 -6.08
N VAL A 20 2.50 2.54 -6.52
CA VAL A 20 2.63 2.21 -7.94
C VAL A 20 1.32 1.60 -8.47
N ALA A 21 0.75 0.64 -7.75
CA ALA A 21 -0.50 -0.01 -8.14
C ALA A 21 -1.67 0.98 -8.23
N LEU A 22 -1.72 1.98 -7.34
CA LEU A 22 -2.80 2.96 -7.26
C LEU A 22 -2.55 4.23 -8.09
N SER A 23 -1.39 4.37 -8.74
CA SER A 23 -1.06 5.57 -9.53
C SER A 23 -2.09 5.85 -10.63
N GLY A 24 -2.53 4.83 -11.37
CA GLY A 24 -3.58 4.95 -12.38
C GLY A 24 -4.90 5.48 -11.80
N PRO A 25 -5.49 4.79 -10.81
CA PRO A 25 -6.69 5.27 -10.13
C PRO A 25 -6.58 6.70 -9.57
N PHE A 26 -5.43 7.07 -9.02
CA PHE A 26 -5.21 8.42 -8.50
C PHE A 26 -5.16 9.48 -9.60
N ILE A 27 -4.58 9.15 -10.75
CA ILE A 27 -4.61 10.03 -11.93
C ILE A 27 -6.04 10.18 -12.44
N GLU A 28 -6.78 9.10 -12.60
CA GLU A 28 -8.18 9.09 -13.04
C GLU A 28 -9.10 9.89 -12.11
N ALA A 29 -8.85 9.82 -10.80
CA ALA A 29 -9.60 10.56 -9.79
C ALA A 29 -9.18 12.04 -9.66
N GLY A 30 -8.14 12.47 -10.37
CA GLY A 30 -7.63 13.84 -10.28
C GLY A 30 -6.81 14.14 -9.03
N LEU A 31 -6.44 13.12 -8.24
CA LEU A 31 -5.59 13.27 -7.05
C LEU A 31 -4.13 13.49 -7.42
N MET A 32 -3.71 13.02 -8.58
CA MET A 32 -2.32 13.03 -9.03
C MET A 32 -2.27 13.28 -10.54
N ASN A 33 -1.26 14.01 -11.01
CA ASN A 33 -1.00 14.12 -12.44
C ASN A 33 0.09 13.11 -12.86
N ARG A 34 0.23 12.88 -14.18
CA ARG A 34 1.18 11.90 -14.74
C ARG A 34 2.64 12.22 -14.37
N ARG A 35 3.01 13.50 -14.31
CA ARG A 35 4.38 13.91 -13.93
C ARG A 35 4.68 13.56 -12.48
N THR A 36 3.73 13.82 -11.56
CA THR A 36 3.86 13.47 -10.15
C THR A 36 3.94 11.96 -9.96
N ALA A 37 3.12 11.20 -10.70
CA ALA A 37 3.16 9.74 -10.68
C ALA A 37 4.52 9.21 -11.13
N LEU A 38 5.05 9.70 -12.24
CA LEU A 38 6.37 9.31 -12.75
C LEU A 38 7.49 9.66 -11.77
N THR A 39 7.46 10.86 -11.21
CA THR A 39 8.43 11.30 -10.19
C THR A 39 8.39 10.39 -8.96
N SER A 40 7.20 10.01 -8.50
CA SER A 40 7.03 9.10 -7.36
C SER A 40 7.67 7.73 -7.61
N VAL A 41 7.47 7.18 -8.81
CA VAL A 41 8.10 5.91 -9.21
C VAL A 41 9.62 6.04 -9.25
N LEU A 42 10.14 7.10 -9.85
CA LEU A 42 11.59 7.34 -9.95
C LEU A 42 12.24 7.54 -8.58
N VAL A 43 11.59 8.21 -7.66
CA VAL A 43 12.08 8.41 -6.28
C VAL A 43 12.10 7.08 -5.50
N GLN A 44 11.17 6.18 -5.79
CA GLN A 44 11.11 4.85 -5.14
C GLN A 44 12.08 3.84 -5.75
N LEU A 45 12.61 4.08 -6.95
CA LEU A 45 13.45 3.13 -7.66
C LEU A 45 14.70 2.69 -6.86
N PRO A 46 15.48 3.59 -6.23
CA PRO A 46 16.60 3.19 -5.37
C PRO A 46 16.17 2.30 -4.18
N TYR A 47 15.01 2.58 -3.60
CA TYR A 47 14.43 1.78 -2.52
C TYR A 47 14.11 0.35 -2.98
N LEU A 48 13.52 0.21 -4.16
CA LEU A 48 13.19 -1.11 -4.74
C LEU A 48 14.43 -1.94 -5.08
N LEU A 49 15.56 -1.27 -5.40
CA LEU A 49 16.80 -1.93 -5.81
C LEU A 49 17.73 -2.26 -4.64
N THR A 50 17.78 -1.43 -3.61
CA THR A 50 18.79 -1.52 -2.53
C THR A 50 18.22 -1.76 -1.14
N GLY A 51 16.87 -1.80 -1.00
CA GLY A 51 16.22 -1.86 0.30
C GLY A 51 16.20 -0.51 1.01
N ALA A 52 15.49 -0.44 2.14
CA ALA A 52 15.39 0.78 2.94
C ALA A 52 16.28 0.71 4.17
N ASP A 53 16.97 1.80 4.46
CA ASP A 53 17.39 2.15 5.81
C ASP A 53 16.30 3.05 6.47
N GLU A 54 16.41 3.20 7.77
CA GLU A 54 15.43 3.95 8.57
C GLU A 54 15.30 5.42 8.11
N SER A 55 16.41 6.06 7.75
CA SER A 55 16.44 7.46 7.30
C SER A 55 15.78 7.66 5.94
N ARG A 56 15.92 6.70 5.03
CA ARG A 56 15.26 6.71 3.72
C ARG A 56 13.76 6.48 3.84
N MET A 57 13.33 5.61 4.75
CA MET A 57 11.91 5.40 5.04
C MET A 57 11.25 6.66 5.58
N GLU A 58 11.91 7.37 6.48
CA GLU A 58 11.41 8.64 7.02
C GLU A 58 11.30 9.72 5.95
N GLN A 59 12.32 9.87 5.09
CA GLN A 59 12.28 10.78 3.95
C GLN A 59 11.16 10.46 2.98
N MET A 60 10.93 9.16 2.69
CA MET A 60 9.84 8.73 1.82
C MET A 60 8.47 9.03 2.45
N ALA A 61 8.28 8.75 3.73
CA ALA A 61 7.05 9.07 4.45
C ALA A 61 6.74 10.57 4.42
N GLN A 62 7.76 11.42 4.61
CA GLN A 62 7.61 12.87 4.51
C GLN A 62 7.27 13.33 3.09
N ALA A 63 7.88 12.75 2.06
CA ALA A 63 7.59 13.07 0.67
C ALA A 63 6.15 12.69 0.31
N LEU A 64 5.68 11.50 0.70
CA LEU A 64 4.30 11.05 0.51
C LEU A 64 3.30 11.93 1.27
N GLY A 65 3.62 12.32 2.50
CA GLY A 65 2.81 13.25 3.29
C GLY A 65 2.66 14.62 2.62
N ARG A 66 3.72 15.14 1.99
CA ARG A 66 3.66 16.39 1.24
C ARG A 66 2.82 16.27 -0.02
N MET A 67 2.90 15.15 -0.74
CA MET A 67 2.08 14.91 -1.95
C MET A 67 0.58 14.83 -1.61
N GLY A 68 0.24 14.21 -0.48
CA GLY A 68 -1.15 14.06 -0.02
C GLY A 68 -1.73 15.30 0.66
N ARG A 69 -0.94 16.35 0.80
CA ARG A 69 -1.40 17.58 1.46
C ARG A 69 -2.54 18.24 0.68
N GLY A 70 -3.67 18.46 1.35
CA GLY A 70 -4.88 19.00 0.74
C GLY A 70 -5.82 17.95 0.14
N TRP A 71 -5.47 16.66 0.16
CA TRP A 71 -6.38 15.61 -0.25
C TRP A 71 -7.47 15.36 0.79
N ASN A 72 -8.70 15.14 0.32
CA ASN A 72 -9.79 14.71 1.18
C ASN A 72 -9.62 13.24 1.53
N ALA A 73 -9.51 12.93 2.83
CA ALA A 73 -9.26 11.57 3.31
C ALA A 73 -10.37 10.58 2.92
N ALA A 74 -11.64 10.98 3.00
CA ALA A 74 -12.76 10.14 2.62
C ALA A 74 -12.79 9.85 1.11
N PHE A 75 -12.46 10.85 0.29
CA PHE A 75 -12.35 10.69 -1.16
C PHE A 75 -11.18 9.79 -1.55
N LEU A 76 -10.04 9.92 -0.88
CA LEU A 76 -8.89 9.05 -1.07
C LEU A 76 -9.24 7.59 -0.74
N GLU A 77 -9.86 7.34 0.40
CA GLU A 77 -10.28 6.01 0.84
C GLU A 77 -11.27 5.38 -0.15
N ALA A 78 -12.29 6.13 -0.59
CA ALA A 78 -13.26 5.67 -1.58
C ALA A 78 -12.60 5.35 -2.93
N THR A 79 -11.62 6.14 -3.36
CA THR A 79 -10.85 5.90 -4.59
C THR A 79 -10.08 4.58 -4.50
N VAL A 80 -9.48 4.29 -3.35
CA VAL A 80 -8.77 3.01 -3.11
C VAL A 80 -9.77 1.84 -3.11
N GLU A 81 -10.89 1.96 -2.41
CA GLU A 81 -11.93 0.94 -2.36
C GLU A 81 -12.42 0.56 -3.77
N ASP A 82 -12.71 1.56 -4.61
CA ASP A 82 -13.16 1.35 -5.99
C ASP A 82 -12.11 0.68 -6.87
N ALA A 83 -10.83 0.78 -6.52
CA ALA A 83 -9.72 0.25 -7.28
C ALA A 83 -9.24 -1.14 -6.82
N LEU A 84 -9.72 -1.66 -5.68
CA LEU A 84 -9.18 -2.88 -5.05
C LEU A 84 -9.15 -4.07 -5.99
N GLU A 85 -10.27 -4.40 -6.62
CA GLU A 85 -10.37 -5.57 -7.50
C GLU A 85 -9.54 -5.41 -8.77
N ARG A 86 -9.42 -4.20 -9.26
CA ARG A 86 -8.82 -3.88 -10.55
C ARG A 86 -7.30 -3.74 -10.48
N THR A 87 -6.76 -3.21 -9.38
CA THR A 87 -5.35 -2.84 -9.28
C THR A 87 -4.61 -3.46 -8.11
N ILE A 88 -5.25 -3.77 -7.01
CA ILE A 88 -4.59 -4.34 -5.82
C ILE A 88 -4.68 -5.86 -5.82
N GLN A 89 -5.86 -6.42 -6.00
CA GLN A 89 -6.04 -7.87 -5.97
C GLN A 89 -5.16 -8.61 -6.98
N PRO A 90 -5.00 -8.16 -8.25
CA PRO A 90 -4.14 -8.83 -9.23
C PRO A 90 -2.66 -8.86 -8.88
N VAL A 91 -2.19 -7.93 -8.06
CA VAL A 91 -0.77 -7.84 -7.66
C VAL A 91 -0.48 -8.45 -6.28
N CYS A 92 -1.45 -9.11 -5.66
CA CYS A 92 -1.23 -9.85 -4.42
C CYS A 92 -0.53 -11.18 -4.70
N TYR A 93 0.50 -11.49 -3.92
CA TYR A 93 1.11 -12.82 -3.97
C TYR A 93 0.14 -13.88 -3.46
N ALA A 94 -0.08 -14.93 -4.23
CA ALA A 94 -0.94 -16.06 -3.84
C ALA A 94 -0.47 -16.72 -2.54
N GLN A 95 0.83 -16.85 -2.35
CA GLN A 95 1.42 -17.40 -1.14
C GLN A 95 1.13 -16.54 0.10
N ALA A 96 1.16 -15.21 -0.05
CA ALA A 96 0.84 -14.29 1.04
C ALA A 96 -0.64 -14.40 1.43
N LEU A 97 -1.53 -14.44 0.45
CA LEU A 97 -2.97 -14.62 0.68
C LEU A 97 -3.26 -15.95 1.39
N ALA A 98 -2.64 -17.03 0.95
CA ALA A 98 -2.77 -18.36 1.57
C ALA A 98 -2.27 -18.35 3.03
N ARG A 99 -1.19 -17.63 3.31
CA ARG A 99 -0.64 -17.52 4.66
C ARG A 99 -1.54 -16.71 5.59
N ILE A 100 -2.09 -15.60 5.11
CA ILE A 100 -3.07 -14.79 5.84
C ILE A 100 -4.29 -15.64 6.20
N GLU A 101 -4.82 -16.36 5.23
CA GLU A 101 -5.98 -17.22 5.43
C GLU A 101 -5.70 -18.35 6.44
N ALA A 102 -4.50 -18.93 6.41
CA ALA A 102 -4.10 -19.94 7.39
C ALA A 102 -4.07 -19.40 8.82
N HIS A 103 -3.55 -18.19 9.02
CA HIS A 103 -3.56 -17.53 10.33
C HIS A 103 -4.98 -17.20 10.80
N LYS A 104 -5.86 -16.72 9.92
CA LYS A 104 -7.27 -16.48 10.24
C LYS A 104 -7.98 -17.77 10.70
N ARG A 105 -7.79 -18.87 9.99
CA ARG A 105 -8.36 -20.19 10.37
C ARG A 105 -7.83 -20.69 11.69
N ALA A 106 -6.59 -20.38 12.02
CA ALA A 106 -5.99 -20.72 13.31
C ALA A 106 -6.48 -19.84 14.48
N GLY A 107 -7.30 -18.82 14.20
CA GLY A 107 -7.77 -17.86 15.21
C GLY A 107 -6.74 -16.80 15.59
N ASP A 108 -5.67 -16.66 14.80
CA ASP A 108 -4.67 -15.61 15.03
C ASP A 108 -5.21 -14.24 14.59
N ILE A 109 -4.72 -13.19 15.24
CA ILE A 109 -4.97 -11.81 14.80
C ILE A 109 -4.00 -11.50 13.66
N VAL A 110 -4.53 -11.14 12.50
CA VAL A 110 -3.70 -10.70 11.35
C VAL A 110 -3.60 -9.17 11.38
N ILE A 111 -2.36 -8.67 11.35
CA ILE A 111 -2.05 -7.24 11.39
C ILE A 111 -1.23 -6.87 10.17
N ILE A 112 -1.71 -5.88 9.43
CA ILE A 112 -0.96 -5.30 8.30
C ILE A 112 -0.18 -4.09 8.82
N ALA A 113 1.14 -4.18 8.74
CA ALA A 113 2.05 -3.09 9.09
C ALA A 113 2.60 -2.46 7.80
N SER A 114 2.40 -1.17 7.61
CA SER A 114 2.82 -0.46 6.40
C SER A 114 3.22 0.98 6.72
N ALA A 115 4.16 1.51 5.94
CA ALA A 115 4.53 2.93 5.97
C ALA A 115 3.58 3.81 5.14
N SER A 116 2.63 3.22 4.41
CA SER A 116 1.61 3.96 3.68
C SER A 116 0.56 4.59 4.60
N VAL A 117 -0.17 5.57 4.08
CA VAL A 117 -1.24 6.24 4.84
C VAL A 117 -2.41 5.30 5.10
N GLU A 118 -3.09 5.53 6.21
CA GLU A 118 -4.18 4.67 6.68
C GLU A 118 -5.31 4.54 5.65
N GLN A 119 -5.63 5.61 4.92
CA GLN A 119 -6.68 5.63 3.89
C GLN A 119 -6.37 4.71 2.70
N VAL A 120 -5.12 4.34 2.50
CA VAL A 120 -4.70 3.34 1.53
C VAL A 120 -4.70 1.95 2.15
N VAL A 121 -4.10 1.81 3.32
CA VAL A 121 -3.88 0.52 3.97
C VAL A 121 -5.18 -0.10 4.48
N ARG A 122 -6.08 0.69 5.07
CA ARG A 122 -7.33 0.18 5.66
C ARG A 122 -8.22 -0.55 4.65
N PRO A 123 -8.55 0.01 3.47
CA PRO A 123 -9.35 -0.71 2.48
C PRO A 123 -8.69 -2.00 2.01
N ILE A 124 -7.37 -1.99 1.83
CA ILE A 124 -6.63 -3.18 1.42
C ILE A 124 -6.68 -4.25 2.52
N ALA A 125 -6.45 -3.87 3.77
CA ALA A 125 -6.52 -4.78 4.91
C ALA A 125 -7.91 -5.40 5.08
N GLN A 126 -8.96 -4.63 4.86
CA GLN A 126 -10.35 -5.13 4.92
C GLN A 126 -10.67 -6.11 3.79
N MET A 127 -10.07 -5.95 2.61
CA MET A 127 -10.19 -6.90 1.49
C MET A 127 -9.52 -8.25 1.82
N LEU A 128 -8.41 -8.22 2.54
CA LEU A 128 -7.63 -9.40 2.92
C LEU A 128 -8.29 -10.14 4.09
#